data_5153be25e880867619233f0e61029b27
#
_entry.id   5153be25e880867619233f0e61029b27
#
_cell.length_a   1.000
_cell.length_b   1.000
_cell.length_c   1.000
_cell.angle_alpha   90.00
_cell.angle_beta   90.00
_cell.angle_gamma   90.00
#
_symmetry.space_group_name_H-M   'P 1'
#
loop_
_entity.id
_entity.type
_entity.pdbx_description
1 polymer ?
#
loop_
_entity_poly.entity_id
_entity_poly.type
_entity_poly.pdbx_seq_one_letter_code
_entity_poly.pdbx_strand_id
1 'polypeptide(L)'
;MSKTHNPWKNVTRVKPTLNPLLNNKPVSKKVLESTKKSQEKAFYNKKTYNKEYIELKFLVDTKKADEFTISMYVAIISGRKITDKMLNAIHNIMKRNTPNELEKKRLETERLLSKTNLVKESLYKCNYDSLYEARSEHFLGSIVAQVRDRGSLSPKQKLSLNKMYKRFNKRIAKNDIPNNN
;
A
#
# COMPACT_ATOMS: atom_id res chain seq x y z
N MET A 1 -26.24 10.32 -44.79
CA MET A 1 -24.77 10.07 -44.65
C MET A 1 -24.22 11.08 -43.67
N SER A 2 -23.99 10.67 -42.44
CA SER A 2 -23.52 11.54 -41.35
C SER A 2 -22.00 11.63 -41.43
N LYS A 3 -21.46 12.86 -41.59
CA LYS A 3 -20.02 13.13 -41.60
C LYS A 3 -19.52 13.10 -40.15
N THR A 4 -18.81 12.05 -39.78
CA THR A 4 -18.11 11.94 -38.48
C THR A 4 -17.06 13.03 -38.37
N HIS A 5 -17.29 13.97 -37.49
CA HIS A 5 -16.37 15.04 -37.13
C HIS A 5 -15.20 14.44 -36.33
N ASN A 6 -14.00 14.42 -36.90
CA ASN A 6 -12.80 13.96 -36.22
C ASN A 6 -12.13 15.16 -35.51
N PRO A 7 -12.21 15.28 -34.16
CA PRO A 7 -11.72 16.45 -33.43
C PRO A 7 -10.18 16.57 -33.41
N TRP A 8 -9.45 15.58 -33.90
CA TRP A 8 -7.97 15.55 -33.83
C TRP A 8 -7.26 15.98 -35.12
N LYS A 9 -8.01 16.42 -36.15
CA LYS A 9 -7.40 16.82 -37.45
C LYS A 9 -6.58 18.13 -37.40
N ASN A 10 -6.68 18.96 -36.36
CA ASN A 10 -6.03 20.26 -36.27
C ASN A 10 -5.01 20.38 -35.13
N VAL A 11 -4.52 19.25 -34.60
CA VAL A 11 -3.38 19.31 -33.68
C VAL A 11 -2.10 19.49 -34.50
N THR A 12 -1.72 20.72 -34.74
CA THR A 12 -0.38 21.07 -35.22
C THR A 12 0.63 20.50 -34.20
N ARG A 13 1.35 19.44 -34.58
CA ARG A 13 2.51 18.96 -33.82
C ARG A 13 3.50 20.11 -33.72
N VAL A 14 3.48 20.81 -32.58
CA VAL A 14 4.55 21.73 -32.21
C VAL A 14 5.79 20.85 -32.11
N LYS A 15 6.70 21.00 -33.10
CA LYS A 15 8.04 20.41 -33.03
C LYS A 15 8.64 20.91 -31.71
N PRO A 16 9.20 20.07 -30.86
CA PRO A 16 9.91 20.54 -29.70
C PRO A 16 11.05 21.40 -30.21
N THR A 17 10.91 22.72 -30.09
CA THR A 17 12.02 23.65 -30.27
C THR A 17 13.01 23.28 -29.18
N LEU A 18 14.08 22.60 -29.57
CA LEU A 18 15.28 22.48 -28.75
C LEU A 18 15.59 23.89 -28.28
N ASN A 19 15.43 24.11 -26.98
CA ASN A 19 15.67 25.41 -26.38
C ASN A 19 17.16 25.74 -26.57
N PRO A 20 17.54 26.70 -27.47
CA PRO A 20 18.95 26.99 -27.75
C PRO A 20 19.64 27.68 -26.55
N LEU A 21 19.00 27.75 -25.42
CA LEU A 21 19.46 28.39 -24.20
C LEU A 21 20.04 27.40 -23.15
N LEU A 22 20.44 26.20 -23.54
CA LEU A 22 21.52 25.56 -22.81
C LEU A 22 22.82 26.35 -23.13
N ASN A 23 22.84 27.60 -22.63
CA ASN A 23 24.05 28.37 -22.48
C ASN A 23 25.06 27.46 -21.77
N ASN A 24 26.09 27.02 -22.47
CA ASN A 24 27.28 26.38 -21.94
C ASN A 24 28.06 27.37 -21.06
N LYS A 25 27.37 27.99 -20.09
CA LYS A 25 28.08 28.75 -19.05
C LYS A 25 28.91 27.76 -18.27
N PRO A 26 30.22 28.00 -18.16
CA PRO A 26 31.08 27.10 -17.42
C PRO A 26 30.53 26.95 -15.98
N VAL A 27 30.28 25.72 -15.57
CA VAL A 27 29.77 25.42 -14.23
C VAL A 27 30.72 26.01 -13.21
N SER A 28 30.21 26.84 -12.31
CA SER A 28 31.06 27.55 -11.36
C SER A 28 31.85 26.56 -10.49
N LYS A 29 33.11 26.86 -10.16
CA LYS A 29 33.97 26.02 -9.30
C LYS A 29 33.25 25.61 -8.03
N LYS A 30 32.48 26.50 -7.41
CA LYS A 30 31.69 26.26 -6.19
C LYS A 30 30.65 25.17 -6.39
N VAL A 31 29.98 25.11 -7.52
CA VAL A 31 29.01 24.07 -7.88
C VAL A 31 29.71 22.73 -8.07
N LEU A 32 30.86 22.70 -8.77
CA LEU A 32 31.65 21.49 -8.95
C LEU A 32 32.14 20.91 -7.63
N GLU A 33 32.63 21.75 -6.71
CA GLU A 33 33.07 21.35 -5.39
C GLU A 33 31.91 20.81 -4.52
N SER A 34 30.75 21.48 -4.57
CA SER A 34 29.56 20.99 -3.85
C SER A 34 29.08 19.65 -4.38
N THR A 35 29.12 19.45 -5.69
CA THR A 35 28.75 18.16 -6.32
C THR A 35 29.73 17.05 -5.92
N LYS A 36 31.04 17.30 -5.93
CA LYS A 36 32.05 16.32 -5.47
C LYS A 36 31.82 15.93 -4.03
N LYS A 37 31.64 16.90 -3.11
CA LYS A 37 31.34 16.64 -1.70
C LYS A 37 30.06 15.81 -1.51
N SER A 38 29.02 16.07 -2.33
CA SER A 38 27.78 15.31 -2.29
C SER A 38 27.99 13.87 -2.78
N GLN A 39 28.78 13.66 -3.83
CA GLN A 39 29.12 12.33 -4.33
C GLN A 39 29.95 11.52 -3.33
N GLU A 40 30.91 12.16 -2.69
CA GLU A 40 31.71 11.50 -1.61
C GLU A 40 30.84 11.06 -0.45
N LYS A 41 29.92 11.92 0.01
CA LYS A 41 28.95 11.56 1.06
C LYS A 41 28.01 10.42 0.62
N ALA A 42 27.55 10.44 -0.62
CA ALA A 42 26.74 9.38 -1.19
C ALA A 42 27.48 8.04 -1.22
N PHE A 43 28.74 8.07 -1.63
CA PHE A 43 29.62 6.89 -1.63
C PHE A 43 29.84 6.36 -0.19
N TYR A 44 30.12 7.25 0.75
CA TYR A 44 30.28 6.90 2.16
C TYR A 44 28.99 6.26 2.73
N ASN A 45 27.81 6.86 2.47
CA ASN A 45 26.56 6.29 2.92
C ASN A 45 26.29 4.89 2.35
N LYS A 46 26.52 4.70 1.04
CA LYS A 46 26.38 3.37 0.40
C LYS A 46 27.32 2.32 0.99
N LYS A 47 28.53 2.72 1.37
CA LYS A 47 29.49 1.82 2.01
C LYS A 47 29.10 1.51 3.44
N THR A 48 28.70 2.53 4.21
CA THR A 48 28.37 2.40 5.63
C THR A 48 27.04 1.66 5.83
N TYR A 49 26.03 1.94 4.99
CA TYR A 49 24.69 1.35 5.06
C TYR A 49 24.46 0.38 3.89
N ASN A 50 25.46 -0.44 3.56
CA ASN A 50 25.43 -1.28 2.36
C ASN A 50 24.26 -2.28 2.37
N LYS A 51 23.98 -2.89 3.51
CA LYS A 51 22.89 -3.86 3.67
C LYS A 51 21.55 -3.17 3.43
N GLU A 52 21.31 -2.05 4.08
CA GLU A 52 20.11 -1.23 3.95
C GLU A 52 19.93 -0.71 2.52
N TYR A 53 21.02 -0.28 1.89
CA TYR A 53 21.03 0.16 0.50
C TYR A 53 20.58 -0.95 -0.46
N ILE A 54 21.12 -2.16 -0.33
CA ILE A 54 20.78 -3.30 -1.21
C ILE A 54 19.31 -3.67 -1.06
N GLU A 55 18.82 -3.79 0.18
CA GLU A 55 17.42 -4.16 0.45
C GLU A 55 16.44 -3.09 -0.04
N LEU A 56 16.70 -1.81 0.23
CA LEU A 56 15.85 -0.73 -0.26
C LEU A 56 15.88 -0.65 -1.79
N LYS A 57 17.05 -0.82 -2.40
CA LYS A 57 17.20 -0.88 -3.85
C LYS A 57 16.35 -2.00 -4.45
N PHE A 58 16.41 -3.20 -3.87
CA PHE A 58 15.59 -4.33 -4.31
C PHE A 58 14.09 -4.02 -4.25
N LEU A 59 13.62 -3.37 -3.18
CA LEU A 59 12.21 -2.96 -3.07
C LEU A 59 11.81 -1.94 -4.14
N VAL A 60 12.69 -0.98 -4.44
CA VAL A 60 12.46 0.03 -5.47
C VAL A 60 12.43 -0.62 -6.87
N ASP A 61 13.42 -1.43 -7.20
CA ASP A 61 13.56 -2.08 -8.50
C ASP A 61 12.38 -3.06 -8.78
N THR A 62 11.86 -3.72 -7.74
CA THR A 62 10.71 -4.62 -7.84
C THR A 62 9.34 -3.91 -7.74
N LYS A 63 9.32 -2.58 -7.70
CA LYS A 63 8.11 -1.75 -7.56
C LYS A 63 7.27 -2.07 -6.31
N LYS A 64 7.90 -2.57 -5.25
CA LYS A 64 7.27 -2.87 -3.95
C LYS A 64 7.46 -1.75 -2.93
N ALA A 65 8.23 -0.71 -3.29
CA ALA A 65 8.50 0.43 -2.44
C ALA A 65 7.33 1.42 -2.46
N ASP A 66 6.89 1.85 -1.28
CA ASP A 66 6.04 3.02 -1.10
C ASP A 66 6.88 4.31 -1.14
N GLU A 67 6.22 5.46 -1.16
CA GLU A 67 6.88 6.78 -1.19
C GLU A 67 7.88 6.97 -0.04
N PHE A 68 7.55 6.46 1.14
CA PHE A 68 8.42 6.54 2.30
C PHE A 68 9.69 5.69 2.12
N THR A 69 9.56 4.47 1.61
CA THR A 69 10.69 3.58 1.27
C THR A 69 11.60 4.21 0.22
N ILE A 70 11.00 4.80 -0.84
CA ILE A 70 11.74 5.54 -1.87
C ILE A 70 12.49 6.72 -1.25
N SER A 71 11.85 7.49 -0.36
CA SER A 71 12.48 8.60 0.34
C SER A 71 13.70 8.16 1.17
N MET A 72 13.64 7.01 1.84
CA MET A 72 14.77 6.45 2.59
C MET A 72 15.90 6.00 1.65
N TYR A 73 15.57 5.34 0.54
CA TYR A 73 16.54 5.00 -0.49
C TYR A 73 17.23 6.23 -1.05
N VAL A 74 16.47 7.27 -1.43
CA VAL A 74 17.00 8.54 -1.94
C VAL A 74 17.91 9.21 -0.90
N ALA A 75 17.60 9.15 0.39
CA ALA A 75 18.44 9.71 1.43
C ALA A 75 19.83 9.07 1.46
N ILE A 76 19.94 7.76 1.25
CA ILE A 76 21.23 7.06 1.19
C ILE A 76 21.99 7.47 -0.07
N ILE A 77 21.37 7.43 -1.24
CA ILE A 77 22.05 7.68 -2.53
C ILE A 77 22.39 9.16 -2.77
N SER A 78 21.73 10.09 -2.08
CA SER A 78 22.01 11.53 -2.17
C SER A 78 23.08 12.01 -1.18
N GLY A 79 23.60 11.12 -0.33
CA GLY A 79 24.56 11.51 0.70
C GLY A 79 23.98 12.34 1.85
N ARG A 80 22.67 12.27 2.08
CA ARG A 80 22.02 12.88 3.24
C ARG A 80 22.54 12.26 4.53
N LYS A 81 22.60 13.04 5.60
CA LYS A 81 22.87 12.50 6.94
C LYS A 81 21.75 11.55 7.34
N ILE A 82 22.09 10.28 7.58
CA ILE A 82 21.15 9.30 8.10
C ILE A 82 21.11 9.42 9.61
N THR A 83 19.94 9.69 10.15
CA THR A 83 19.70 9.76 11.59
C THR A 83 19.31 8.39 12.14
N ASP A 84 19.46 8.18 13.44
CA ASP A 84 19.05 6.93 14.10
C ASP A 84 17.56 6.63 13.89
N LYS A 85 16.71 7.68 13.86
CA LYS A 85 15.28 7.52 13.52
C LYS A 85 15.07 6.99 12.11
N MET A 86 15.83 7.49 11.14
CA MET A 86 15.77 7.01 9.76
C MET A 86 16.27 5.57 9.67
N LEU A 87 17.38 5.25 10.34
CA LEU A 87 17.93 3.89 10.36
C LEU A 87 16.94 2.90 10.96
N ASN A 88 16.32 3.23 12.08
CA ASN A 88 15.26 2.42 12.68
C ASN A 88 14.05 2.24 11.76
N ALA A 89 13.68 3.30 11.03
CA ALA A 89 12.60 3.20 10.04
C ALA A 89 12.97 2.25 8.89
N ILE A 90 14.20 2.32 8.38
CA ILE A 90 14.73 1.42 7.35
C ILE A 90 14.71 -0.04 7.85
N HIS A 91 15.20 -0.30 9.06
CA HIS A 91 15.17 -1.64 9.66
C HIS A 91 13.74 -2.18 9.80
N ASN A 92 12.78 -1.33 10.15
CA ASN A 92 11.37 -1.71 10.21
C ASN A 92 10.80 -2.04 8.82
N ILE A 93 11.20 -1.30 7.76
CA ILE A 93 10.84 -1.63 6.38
C ILE A 93 11.40 -3.00 6.01
N MET A 94 12.68 -3.24 6.24
CA MET A 94 13.35 -4.51 5.95
C MET A 94 12.65 -5.67 6.68
N LYS A 95 12.38 -5.53 7.97
CA LYS A 95 11.68 -6.54 8.77
C LYS A 95 10.30 -6.89 8.21
N ARG A 96 9.51 -5.88 7.83
CA ARG A 96 8.16 -6.08 7.25
C ARG A 96 8.17 -6.78 5.90
N ASN A 97 9.27 -6.70 5.16
CA ASN A 97 9.44 -7.29 3.84
C ASN A 97 10.19 -8.63 3.86
N THR A 98 10.48 -9.19 5.05
CA THR A 98 11.03 -10.55 5.14
C THR A 98 10.00 -11.57 4.65
N PRO A 99 10.46 -12.68 4.01
CA PRO A 99 9.53 -13.73 3.53
C PRO A 99 8.58 -14.23 4.62
N ASN A 100 9.07 -14.42 5.84
CA ASN A 100 8.26 -14.87 6.98
C ASN A 100 7.15 -13.88 7.35
N GLU A 101 7.45 -12.58 7.38
CA GLU A 101 6.44 -11.57 7.72
C GLU A 101 5.42 -11.37 6.58
N LEU A 102 5.87 -11.48 5.33
CA LEU A 102 4.97 -11.47 4.17
C LEU A 102 4.01 -12.67 4.19
N GLU A 103 4.53 -13.86 4.49
CA GLU A 103 3.70 -15.06 4.59
C GLU A 103 2.73 -14.99 5.77
N LYS A 104 3.15 -14.53 6.94
CA LYS A 104 2.23 -14.27 8.08
C LYS A 104 1.12 -13.30 7.70
N LYS A 105 1.46 -12.22 6.98
CA LYS A 105 0.48 -11.23 6.51
C LYS A 105 -0.49 -11.87 5.53
N ARG A 106 -0.03 -12.72 4.62
CA ARG A 106 -0.86 -13.46 3.66
C ARG A 106 -1.85 -14.36 4.38
N LEU A 107 -1.36 -15.18 5.32
CA LEU A 107 -2.19 -16.10 6.09
C LEU A 107 -3.24 -15.37 6.95
N GLU A 108 -2.87 -14.26 7.60
CA GLU A 108 -3.83 -13.45 8.37
C GLU A 108 -4.89 -12.82 7.44
N THR A 109 -4.49 -12.36 6.25
CA THR A 109 -5.41 -11.83 5.23
C THR A 109 -6.43 -12.89 4.80
N GLU A 110 -5.98 -14.10 4.46
CA GLU A 110 -6.83 -15.22 4.09
C GLU A 110 -7.80 -15.61 5.21
N ARG A 111 -7.29 -15.68 6.44
CA ARG A 111 -8.10 -15.96 7.62
C ARG A 111 -9.20 -14.93 7.85
N LEU A 112 -8.87 -13.64 7.69
CA LEU A 112 -9.84 -12.56 7.84
C LEU A 112 -10.90 -12.57 6.74
N LEU A 113 -10.51 -12.83 5.49
CA LEU A 113 -11.44 -12.96 4.37
C LEU A 113 -12.38 -14.16 4.56
N SER A 114 -11.85 -15.34 4.89
CA SER A 114 -12.64 -16.53 5.18
C SER A 114 -13.64 -16.28 6.30
N LYS A 115 -13.20 -15.65 7.39
CA LYS A 115 -14.09 -15.29 8.49
C LYS A 115 -15.19 -14.31 8.07
N THR A 116 -14.85 -13.31 7.25
CA THR A 116 -15.86 -12.35 6.76
C THR A 116 -16.89 -13.02 5.87
N ASN A 117 -16.49 -13.99 5.04
CA ASN A 117 -17.40 -14.79 4.22
C ASN A 117 -18.34 -15.63 5.09
N LEU A 118 -17.82 -16.30 6.12
CA LEU A 118 -18.64 -17.04 7.08
C LEU A 118 -19.69 -16.16 7.78
N VAL A 119 -19.31 -14.93 8.14
CA VAL A 119 -20.26 -13.96 8.72
C VAL A 119 -21.31 -13.56 7.71
N LYS A 120 -20.94 -13.39 6.44
CA LYS A 120 -21.87 -13.05 5.36
C LYS A 120 -22.86 -14.18 5.09
N GLU A 121 -22.40 -15.41 5.02
CA GLU A 121 -23.26 -16.59 4.89
C GLU A 121 -24.23 -16.72 6.07
N SER A 122 -23.74 -16.51 7.28
CA SER A 122 -24.57 -16.52 8.49
C SER A 122 -25.62 -15.41 8.49
N LEU A 123 -25.34 -14.23 7.93
CA LEU A 123 -26.29 -13.14 7.78
C LEU A 123 -27.50 -13.58 6.95
N TYR A 124 -27.27 -14.18 5.78
CA TYR A 124 -28.37 -14.61 4.89
C TYR A 124 -29.23 -15.72 5.49
N LYS A 125 -28.68 -16.57 6.34
CA LYS A 125 -29.45 -17.61 7.05
C LYS A 125 -30.32 -17.06 8.18
N CYS A 126 -30.12 -15.81 8.59
CA CYS A 126 -30.80 -15.23 9.75
C CYS A 126 -32.19 -14.65 9.43
N ASN A 127 -32.57 -14.50 8.17
CA ASN A 127 -33.82 -13.85 7.72
C ASN A 127 -34.10 -12.52 8.46
N TYR A 128 -33.14 -11.60 8.40
CA TYR A 128 -33.34 -10.23 8.89
C TYR A 128 -34.18 -9.41 7.90
N ASP A 129 -34.71 -8.29 8.39
CA ASP A 129 -35.34 -7.32 7.50
C ASP A 129 -34.31 -6.78 6.48
N SER A 130 -34.80 -6.35 5.32
CA SER A 130 -33.97 -5.90 4.20
C SER A 130 -33.07 -4.71 4.54
N LEU A 131 -33.49 -3.83 5.46
CA LEU A 131 -32.69 -2.67 5.85
C LEU A 131 -31.49 -3.08 6.72
N TYR A 132 -31.70 -3.99 7.67
CA TYR A 132 -30.61 -4.50 8.50
C TYR A 132 -29.63 -5.33 7.67
N GLU A 133 -30.12 -6.14 6.76
CA GLU A 133 -29.32 -6.94 5.85
C GLU A 133 -28.43 -6.05 4.99
N ALA A 134 -28.99 -5.04 4.33
CA ALA A 134 -28.25 -4.10 3.49
C ALA A 134 -27.14 -3.34 4.28
N ARG A 135 -27.46 -2.89 5.50
CA ARG A 135 -26.44 -2.23 6.37
C ARG A 135 -25.31 -3.17 6.77
N SER A 136 -25.66 -4.42 7.07
CA SER A 136 -24.68 -5.44 7.45
C SER A 136 -23.78 -5.82 6.27
N GLU A 137 -24.34 -5.97 5.08
CA GLU A 137 -23.59 -6.20 3.84
C GLU A 137 -22.64 -5.06 3.52
N HIS A 138 -23.09 -3.82 3.62
CA HIS A 138 -22.25 -2.64 3.41
C HIS A 138 -21.05 -2.64 4.38
N PHE A 139 -21.30 -2.93 5.66
CA PHE A 139 -20.21 -3.06 6.65
C PHE A 139 -19.24 -4.19 6.29
N LEU A 140 -19.74 -5.40 5.97
CA LEU A 140 -18.91 -6.54 5.59
C LEU A 140 -18.11 -6.25 4.30
N GLY A 141 -18.71 -5.56 3.32
CA GLY A 141 -18.04 -5.09 2.12
C GLY A 141 -16.87 -4.15 2.44
N SER A 142 -17.06 -3.21 3.37
CA SER A 142 -15.99 -2.31 3.82
C SER A 142 -14.85 -3.07 4.52
N ILE A 143 -15.18 -4.10 5.30
CA ILE A 143 -14.18 -4.98 5.95
C ILE A 143 -13.36 -5.71 4.89
N VAL A 144 -14.02 -6.31 3.88
CA VAL A 144 -13.32 -7.02 2.77
C VAL A 144 -12.37 -6.07 2.03
N ALA A 145 -12.84 -4.87 1.68
CA ALA A 145 -12.02 -3.87 1.01
C ALA A 145 -10.77 -3.51 1.82
N GLN A 146 -10.92 -3.25 3.12
CA GLN A 146 -9.78 -2.93 3.99
C GLN A 146 -8.82 -4.10 4.17
N VAL A 147 -9.32 -5.34 4.29
CA VAL A 147 -8.47 -6.52 4.40
C VAL A 147 -7.65 -6.72 3.11
N ARG A 148 -8.24 -6.51 1.94
CA ARG A 148 -7.55 -6.59 0.66
C ARG A 148 -6.48 -5.52 0.50
N ASP A 149 -6.80 -4.28 0.91
CA ASP A 149 -5.90 -3.15 0.80
C ASP A 149 -4.74 -3.22 1.82
N ARG A 150 -5.06 -3.43 3.10
CA ARG A 150 -4.09 -3.32 4.20
C ARG A 150 -3.59 -4.67 4.74
N GLY A 151 -4.28 -5.77 4.41
CA GLY A 151 -4.00 -7.12 4.94
C GLY A 151 -4.32 -7.26 6.43
N SER A 152 -5.02 -6.29 7.03
CA SER A 152 -5.31 -6.30 8.48
C SER A 152 -6.53 -5.47 8.83
N LEU A 153 -7.09 -5.72 10.01
CA LEU A 153 -8.19 -4.96 10.60
C LEU A 153 -7.78 -4.36 11.94
N SER A 154 -8.36 -3.22 12.28
CA SER A 154 -8.20 -2.63 13.60
C SER A 154 -8.82 -3.53 14.69
N PRO A 155 -8.38 -3.41 15.96
CA PRO A 155 -8.98 -4.19 17.06
C PRO A 155 -10.50 -3.99 17.19
N LYS A 156 -10.99 -2.77 16.97
CA LYS A 156 -12.42 -2.45 16.99
C LYS A 156 -13.19 -3.17 15.88
N GLN A 157 -12.63 -3.23 14.67
CA GLN A 157 -13.24 -3.93 13.54
C GLN A 157 -13.25 -5.44 13.75
N LYS A 158 -12.15 -6.03 14.23
CA LYS A 158 -12.07 -7.46 14.60
C LYS A 158 -13.13 -7.79 15.65
N LEU A 159 -13.30 -6.92 16.65
CA LEU A 159 -14.31 -7.09 17.69
C LEU A 159 -15.73 -7.03 17.12
N SER A 160 -16.01 -6.05 16.24
CA SER A 160 -17.33 -5.90 15.60
C SER A 160 -17.67 -7.11 14.73
N LEU A 161 -16.72 -7.59 13.92
CA LEU A 161 -16.89 -8.79 13.10
C LEU A 161 -17.18 -10.03 13.98
N ASN A 162 -16.47 -10.18 15.11
CA ASN A 162 -16.69 -11.27 16.05
C ASN A 162 -18.08 -11.18 16.73
N LYS A 163 -18.54 -9.97 17.08
CA LYS A 163 -19.87 -9.76 17.66
C LYS A 163 -20.98 -10.11 16.67
N MET A 164 -20.82 -9.71 15.39
CA MET A 164 -21.76 -10.07 14.33
C MET A 164 -21.83 -11.59 14.15
N TYR A 165 -20.68 -12.26 14.03
CA TYR A 165 -20.62 -13.71 13.91
C TYR A 165 -21.37 -14.43 15.05
N LYS A 166 -21.08 -14.06 16.31
CA LYS A 166 -21.74 -14.64 17.47
C LYS A 166 -23.27 -14.39 17.47
N ARG A 167 -23.70 -13.18 17.10
CA ARG A 167 -25.12 -12.80 17.04
C ARG A 167 -25.86 -13.62 16.00
N PHE A 168 -25.29 -13.77 14.80
CA PHE A 168 -25.93 -14.51 13.72
C PHE A 168 -26.03 -16.00 14.04
N ASN A 169 -24.97 -16.61 14.52
CA ASN A 169 -25.00 -18.02 14.91
C ASN A 169 -25.99 -18.30 16.05
N LYS A 170 -26.10 -17.38 17.03
CA LYS A 170 -27.12 -17.51 18.10
C LYS A 170 -28.54 -17.43 17.53
N ARG A 171 -28.79 -16.60 16.50
CA ARG A 171 -30.10 -16.51 15.86
C ARG A 171 -30.42 -17.75 15.04
N ILE A 172 -29.46 -18.24 14.25
CA ILE A 172 -29.59 -19.50 13.49
C ILE A 172 -29.96 -20.64 14.43
N ALA A 173 -29.19 -20.85 15.52
CA ALA A 173 -29.45 -21.89 16.50
C ALA A 173 -30.83 -21.80 17.17
N LYS A 174 -31.40 -20.58 17.28
CA LYS A 174 -32.77 -20.42 17.80
C LYS A 174 -33.83 -20.77 16.74
N ASN A 175 -33.56 -20.52 15.48
CA ASN A 175 -34.49 -20.81 14.40
C ASN A 175 -34.50 -22.29 14.03
N ASP A 176 -33.40 -23.02 14.31
CA ASP A 176 -33.26 -24.46 14.06
C ASP A 176 -33.88 -25.35 15.19
N ILE A 177 -34.35 -24.74 16.30
CA ILE A 177 -35.10 -25.47 17.33
C ILE A 177 -36.54 -25.61 16.84
N PRO A 178 -37.01 -26.81 16.46
CA PRO A 178 -38.41 -26.98 16.09
C PRO A 178 -39.30 -26.56 17.26
N ASN A 179 -40.28 -25.68 16.99
CA ASN A 179 -41.34 -25.38 17.95
C ASN A 179 -42.13 -26.67 18.17
N ASN A 180 -41.69 -27.51 19.12
CA ASN A 180 -42.50 -28.58 19.66
C ASN A 180 -43.57 -27.95 20.58
N ASN A 181 -44.64 -27.45 19.97
CA ASN A 181 -45.93 -27.21 20.62
C ASN A 181 -46.96 -28.22 20.13
#